data_05e2608bff143cc4882f375dc2a7694b
#
_entry.id   05e2608bff143cc4882f375dc2a7694b
#
_cell.length_a   1.000
_cell.length_b   1.000
_cell.length_c   1.000
_cell.angle_alpha   90.00
_cell.angle_beta   90.00
_cell.angle_gamma   90.00
#
_symmetry.space_group_name_H-M   'P 1'
#
loop_
_entity.id
_entity.type
_entity.pdbx_description
1 polymer ?
#
loop_
_entity_poly.entity_id
_entity_poly.type
_entity_poly.pdbx_seq_one_letter_code
_entity_poly.pdbx_strand_id
1 'polypeptide(L)'
;MIKNSILRIENVSSGYGSTVIVNNLSFEVDQGQILSITGSNGMGKTTLMKTIMGLINAREGKVIFKNEDITNSSPDYRSKSGIGYVPQGREIFSALTVEQNIMLPIYTRKKLSFNPQDKLEEIYTLFPILKEKRFANGSSLSGGQQQQLAIARALIFDPEMIILDEPAEGIQPSIVSFIGNTLLDLSKNSKKTFIVVEQNISLISQLNADCILVEKGILTKKLKSSEINTVEKARDLLSLHN
;
A
#
# COMPACT_ATOMS: atom_id res chain seq x y z
N MET A 1 15.56 -22.28 5.59
CA MET A 1 15.22 -21.43 4.43
C MET A 1 15.66 -20.03 4.77
N ILE A 2 16.47 -19.40 3.92
CA ILE A 2 16.86 -17.99 4.10
C ILE A 2 15.58 -17.19 3.88
N LYS A 3 15.08 -16.52 4.93
CA LYS A 3 13.93 -15.61 4.81
C LYS A 3 14.32 -14.50 3.82
N ASN A 4 13.57 -14.38 2.73
CA ASN A 4 13.78 -13.36 1.71
C ASN A 4 12.95 -12.11 2.04
N SER A 5 13.20 -11.55 3.23
CA SER A 5 12.49 -10.36 3.70
C SER A 5 12.86 -9.15 2.85
N ILE A 6 11.86 -8.54 2.18
CA ILE A 6 12.05 -7.31 1.41
C ILE A 6 12.00 -6.07 2.29
N LEU A 7 11.20 -6.12 3.37
CA LEU A 7 11.08 -5.03 4.36
C LEU A 7 11.21 -5.58 5.77
N ARG A 8 12.03 -4.93 6.61
CA ARG A 8 12.09 -5.16 8.05
C ARG A 8 11.92 -3.84 8.79
N ILE A 9 11.03 -3.85 9.74
CA ILE A 9 10.78 -2.78 10.70
C ILE A 9 11.30 -3.28 12.04
N GLU A 10 12.26 -2.58 12.61
CA GLU A 10 12.95 -3.00 13.84
C GLU A 10 12.81 -1.91 14.91
N ASN A 11 11.96 -2.16 15.91
CA ASN A 11 11.73 -1.31 17.08
C ASN A 11 11.43 0.16 16.73
N VAL A 12 10.66 0.39 15.65
CA VAL A 12 10.37 1.73 15.14
C VAL A 12 9.40 2.46 16.06
N SER A 13 9.81 3.66 16.48
CA SER A 13 8.97 4.66 17.15
C SER A 13 8.92 5.93 16.32
N SER A 14 7.73 6.51 16.13
CA SER A 14 7.54 7.74 15.35
C SER A 14 6.27 8.51 15.75
N GLY A 15 6.11 9.72 15.27
CA GLY A 15 4.96 10.57 15.57
C GLY A 15 5.18 12.03 15.20
N TYR A 16 4.36 12.92 15.70
CA TYR A 16 4.34 14.35 15.37
C TYR A 16 4.75 15.23 16.56
N GLY A 17 5.57 16.24 16.32
CA GLY A 17 6.06 17.16 17.37
C GLY A 17 6.67 16.35 18.53
N SER A 18 6.18 16.45 19.76
CA SER A 18 6.60 15.65 20.92
C SER A 18 5.80 14.35 21.09
N THR A 19 4.68 14.19 20.38
CA THR A 19 3.77 13.06 20.55
C THR A 19 4.27 11.82 19.82
N VAL A 20 4.44 10.69 20.53
CA VAL A 20 4.70 9.37 19.95
C VAL A 20 3.37 8.73 19.59
N ILE A 21 3.22 8.31 18.33
CA ILE A 21 2.04 7.65 17.79
C ILE A 21 2.30 6.17 17.53
N VAL A 22 3.45 5.86 16.94
CA VAL A 22 3.94 4.48 16.74
C VAL A 22 5.03 4.24 17.78
N ASN A 23 4.94 3.14 18.50
CA ASN A 23 5.81 2.87 19.62
C ASN A 23 6.41 1.46 19.55
N ASN A 24 7.72 1.37 19.40
CA ASN A 24 8.50 0.13 19.43
C ASN A 24 7.93 -1.01 18.57
N LEU A 25 7.53 -0.71 17.32
CA LEU A 25 6.85 -1.63 16.44
C LEU A 25 7.86 -2.41 15.59
N SER A 26 7.69 -3.74 15.50
CA SER A 26 8.59 -4.63 14.73
C SER A 26 7.81 -5.67 13.95
N PHE A 27 8.09 -5.77 12.64
CA PHE A 27 7.59 -6.82 11.75
C PHE A 27 8.46 -6.94 10.50
N GLU A 28 8.24 -8.01 9.75
CA GLU A 28 8.90 -8.29 8.48
C GLU A 28 7.87 -8.61 7.41
N VAL A 29 8.21 -8.32 6.15
CA VAL A 29 7.43 -8.68 4.97
C VAL A 29 8.36 -9.38 3.98
N ASP A 30 7.98 -10.59 3.55
CA ASP A 30 8.75 -11.34 2.55
C ASP A 30 8.42 -10.87 1.13
N GLN A 31 9.36 -11.02 0.20
CA GLN A 31 9.16 -10.67 -1.20
C GLN A 31 7.99 -11.46 -1.81
N GLY A 32 7.10 -10.77 -2.52
CA GLY A 32 5.90 -11.36 -3.12
C GLY A 32 4.77 -11.63 -2.13
N GLN A 33 4.92 -11.27 -0.85
CA GLN A 33 3.90 -11.41 0.16
C GLN A 33 2.91 -10.24 0.13
N ILE A 34 1.65 -10.51 0.47
CA ILE A 34 0.71 -9.48 0.92
C ILE A 34 0.68 -9.53 2.45
N LEU A 35 0.86 -8.39 3.10
CA LEU A 35 0.66 -8.22 4.54
C LEU A 35 -0.48 -7.23 4.77
N SER A 36 -1.52 -7.67 5.47
CA SER A 36 -2.58 -6.77 5.93
C SER A 36 -2.22 -6.15 7.27
N ILE A 37 -2.51 -4.86 7.45
CA ILE A 37 -2.38 -4.14 8.72
C ILE A 37 -3.74 -3.57 9.07
N THR A 38 -4.27 -3.94 10.22
CA THR A 38 -5.59 -3.49 10.67
C THR A 38 -5.53 -2.87 12.07
N GLY A 39 -6.62 -2.28 12.49
CA GLY A 39 -6.79 -1.58 13.78
C GLY A 39 -7.79 -0.44 13.62
N SER A 40 -8.40 0.01 14.72
CA SER A 40 -9.35 1.13 14.73
C SER A 40 -8.73 2.42 14.18
N ASN A 41 -9.57 3.41 13.85
CA ASN A 41 -9.09 4.73 13.43
C ASN A 41 -8.28 5.39 14.56
N GLY A 42 -7.25 6.15 14.20
CA GLY A 42 -6.38 6.82 15.17
C GLY A 42 -5.34 5.91 15.85
N MET A 43 -5.26 4.62 15.52
CA MET A 43 -4.31 3.68 16.14
C MET A 43 -2.87 3.77 15.60
N GLY A 44 -2.55 4.70 14.71
CA GLY A 44 -1.19 4.95 14.23
C GLY A 44 -0.83 4.27 12.91
N LYS A 45 -1.76 3.56 12.23
CA LYS A 45 -1.52 2.84 10.96
C LYS A 45 -0.95 3.76 9.86
N THR A 46 -1.64 4.86 9.55
CA THR A 46 -1.18 5.85 8.55
C THR A 46 0.15 6.50 8.96
N THR A 47 0.36 6.76 10.25
CA THR A 47 1.65 7.27 10.75
C THR A 47 2.77 6.27 10.48
N LEU A 48 2.54 4.99 10.71
CA LEU A 48 3.49 3.92 10.39
C LEU A 48 3.79 3.89 8.88
N MET A 49 2.77 3.96 8.01
CA MET A 49 2.97 3.98 6.56
C MET A 49 3.78 5.21 6.12
N LYS A 50 3.46 6.38 6.65
CA LYS A 50 4.22 7.61 6.41
C LYS A 50 5.66 7.51 6.91
N THR A 51 5.89 6.80 8.02
CA THR A 51 7.25 6.53 8.53
C THR A 51 8.02 5.59 7.60
N ILE A 52 7.40 4.52 7.12
CA ILE A 52 8.01 3.61 6.13
C ILE A 52 8.33 4.35 4.83
N MET A 53 7.53 5.33 4.43
CA MET A 53 7.76 6.16 3.25
C MET A 53 8.76 7.31 3.48
N GLY A 54 9.18 7.56 4.74
CA GLY A 54 10.07 8.68 5.07
C GLY A 54 9.40 10.06 5.05
N LEU A 55 8.06 10.10 5.02
CA LEU A 55 7.27 11.32 5.16
C LEU A 55 7.22 11.80 6.63
N ILE A 56 7.45 10.89 7.55
CA ILE A 56 7.64 11.12 8.98
C ILE A 56 8.94 10.43 9.37
N ASN A 57 9.82 11.11 10.09
CA ASN A 57 11.07 10.52 10.55
C ASN A 57 10.81 9.51 11.66
N ALA A 58 11.48 8.36 11.59
CA ALA A 58 11.61 7.48 12.75
C ALA A 58 12.43 8.20 13.81
N ARG A 59 12.01 8.11 15.08
CA ARG A 59 12.73 8.63 16.24
C ARG A 59 13.69 7.60 16.80
N GLU A 60 13.25 6.33 16.73
CA GLU A 60 13.97 5.15 17.19
C GLU A 60 13.75 4.00 16.23
N GLY A 61 14.63 3.01 16.28
CA GLY A 61 14.54 1.81 15.48
C GLY A 61 15.05 1.99 14.06
N LYS A 62 14.73 1.01 13.20
CA LYS A 62 15.23 0.97 11.83
C LYS A 62 14.13 0.55 10.84
N VAL A 63 14.20 1.14 9.66
CA VAL A 63 13.46 0.74 8.45
C VAL A 63 14.48 0.19 7.47
N ILE A 64 14.43 -1.10 7.19
CA ILE A 64 15.37 -1.79 6.32
C ILE A 64 14.61 -2.31 5.11
N PHE A 65 15.00 -1.88 3.92
CA PHE A 65 14.41 -2.31 2.65
C PHE A 65 15.48 -2.95 1.76
N LYS A 66 15.24 -4.17 1.28
CA LYS A 66 16.21 -4.94 0.47
C LYS A 66 17.61 -5.03 1.12
N ASN A 67 17.63 -5.25 2.43
CA ASN A 67 18.82 -5.28 3.29
C ASN A 67 19.59 -3.95 3.42
N GLU A 68 19.06 -2.85 2.90
CA GLU A 68 19.60 -1.51 3.08
C GLU A 68 18.84 -0.78 4.19
N ASP A 69 19.58 -0.14 5.11
CA ASP A 69 18.99 0.75 6.13
C ASP A 69 18.59 2.08 5.48
N ILE A 70 17.29 2.26 5.28
CA ILE A 70 16.69 3.46 4.68
C ILE A 70 16.06 4.39 5.71
N THR A 71 16.34 4.20 7.00
CA THR A 71 15.68 4.91 8.12
C THR A 71 15.72 6.43 7.93
N ASN A 72 16.86 6.97 7.50
CA ASN A 72 17.06 8.40 7.30
C ASN A 72 16.98 8.82 5.82
N SER A 73 16.59 7.92 4.92
CA SER A 73 16.49 8.23 3.49
C SER A 73 15.23 9.04 3.18
N SER A 74 15.34 9.94 2.22
CA SER A 74 14.22 10.77 1.78
C SER A 74 13.10 9.94 1.12
N PRO A 75 11.84 10.45 1.07
CA PRO A 75 10.75 9.79 0.35
C PRO A 75 11.07 9.55 -1.13
N ASP A 76 11.75 10.49 -1.78
CA ASP A 76 12.20 10.37 -3.17
C ASP A 76 13.17 9.19 -3.36
N TYR A 77 14.15 9.04 -2.46
CA TYR A 77 15.06 7.90 -2.47
C TYR A 77 14.32 6.58 -2.32
N ARG A 78 13.41 6.47 -1.33
CA ARG A 78 12.62 5.25 -1.07
C ARG A 78 11.74 4.88 -2.27
N SER A 79 11.12 5.87 -2.90
CA SER A 79 10.37 5.66 -4.14
C SER A 79 11.26 5.16 -5.28
N LYS A 80 12.46 5.73 -5.45
CA LYS A 80 13.43 5.29 -6.45
C LYS A 80 14.01 3.90 -6.17
N SER A 81 14.08 3.50 -4.90
CA SER A 81 14.53 2.17 -4.49
C SER A 81 13.51 1.07 -4.75
N GLY A 82 12.26 1.42 -5.11
CA GLY A 82 11.22 0.47 -5.50
C GLY A 82 10.02 0.38 -4.55
N ILE A 83 9.76 1.41 -3.74
CA ILE A 83 8.58 1.48 -2.88
C ILE A 83 7.53 2.40 -3.50
N GLY A 84 6.34 1.86 -3.85
CA GLY A 84 5.17 2.62 -4.25
C GLY A 84 4.28 2.93 -3.04
N TYR A 85 3.55 4.05 -3.09
CA TYR A 85 2.63 4.44 -2.02
C TYR A 85 1.33 5.02 -2.59
N VAL A 86 0.21 4.48 -2.12
CA VAL A 86 -1.13 4.99 -2.35
C VAL A 86 -1.68 5.46 -1.01
N PRO A 87 -1.74 6.77 -0.76
CA PRO A 87 -2.22 7.31 0.51
C PRO A 87 -3.75 7.18 0.63
N GLN A 88 -4.25 7.28 1.87
CA GLN A 88 -5.66 7.47 2.15
C GLN A 88 -6.17 8.71 1.40
N GLY A 89 -7.39 8.66 0.86
CA GLY A 89 -7.97 9.76 0.09
C GLY A 89 -7.49 9.84 -1.36
N ARG A 90 -6.68 8.83 -1.85
CA ARG A 90 -6.28 8.66 -3.26
C ARG A 90 -5.29 9.70 -3.80
N GLU A 91 -5.41 10.96 -3.40
CA GLU A 91 -4.57 12.10 -3.79
C GLU A 91 -4.29 12.17 -5.30
N ILE A 92 -5.33 11.99 -6.12
CA ILE A 92 -5.24 12.15 -7.57
C ILE A 92 -5.21 13.63 -7.97
N PHE A 93 -4.62 13.93 -9.12
CA PHE A 93 -4.65 15.28 -9.69
C PHE A 93 -5.95 15.47 -10.48
N SER A 94 -6.95 16.09 -9.86
CA SER A 94 -8.30 16.22 -10.39
C SER A 94 -8.40 16.97 -11.71
N ALA A 95 -7.52 17.93 -11.95
CA ALA A 95 -7.46 18.73 -13.18
C ALA A 95 -6.71 18.04 -14.34
N LEU A 96 -5.90 17.02 -14.04
CA LEU A 96 -5.20 16.26 -15.06
C LEU A 96 -6.08 15.13 -15.60
N THR A 97 -5.85 14.74 -16.85
CA THR A 97 -6.50 13.55 -17.42
C THR A 97 -6.02 12.28 -16.71
N VAL A 98 -6.74 11.18 -16.91
CA VAL A 98 -6.36 9.85 -16.41
C VAL A 98 -4.93 9.49 -16.86
N GLU A 99 -4.66 9.62 -18.17
CA GLU A 99 -3.34 9.32 -18.72
C GLU A 99 -2.25 10.23 -18.15
N GLN A 100 -2.52 11.54 -18.04
CA GLN A 100 -1.59 12.47 -17.42
C GLN A 100 -1.31 12.15 -15.96
N ASN A 101 -2.32 11.73 -15.19
CA ASN A 101 -2.14 11.27 -13.81
C ASN A 101 -1.20 10.07 -13.72
N ILE A 102 -1.40 9.04 -14.58
CA ILE A 102 -0.57 7.83 -14.59
C ILE A 102 0.85 8.18 -15.00
N MET A 103 1.02 9.01 -16.02
CA MET A 103 2.32 9.35 -16.59
C MET A 103 3.10 10.41 -15.80
N LEU A 104 2.44 11.17 -14.94
CA LEU A 104 3.08 12.28 -14.20
C LEU A 104 4.37 11.87 -13.48
N PRO A 105 4.43 10.73 -12.75
CA PRO A 105 5.66 10.32 -12.11
C PRO A 105 6.83 10.11 -13.10
N ILE A 106 6.55 9.65 -14.31
CA ILE A 106 7.55 9.39 -15.36
C ILE A 106 8.35 10.67 -15.69
N TYR A 107 7.66 11.81 -15.76
CA TYR A 107 8.30 13.09 -16.10
C TYR A 107 9.26 13.59 -15.01
N THR A 108 9.22 13.03 -13.82
CA THR A 108 10.11 13.39 -12.71
C THR A 108 11.45 12.66 -12.74
N ARG A 109 11.62 11.67 -13.64
CA ARG A 109 12.85 10.85 -13.73
C ARG A 109 13.64 11.16 -14.99
N LYS A 110 14.96 11.34 -14.83
CA LYS A 110 15.88 11.62 -15.94
C LYS A 110 16.21 10.38 -16.79
N LYS A 111 16.14 9.18 -16.20
CA LYS A 111 16.40 7.90 -16.88
C LYS A 111 15.40 6.86 -16.41
N LEU A 112 14.90 6.09 -17.36
CA LEU A 112 14.02 4.95 -17.14
C LEU A 112 14.71 3.69 -17.69
N SER A 113 14.47 2.55 -17.04
CA SER A 113 14.97 1.25 -17.47
C SER A 113 13.97 0.51 -18.38
N PHE A 114 12.83 1.12 -18.67
CA PHE A 114 11.73 0.54 -19.44
C PHE A 114 11.12 1.59 -20.38
N ASN A 115 10.35 1.13 -21.37
CA ASN A 115 9.54 2.01 -22.23
C ASN A 115 8.28 2.43 -21.47
N PRO A 116 8.06 3.73 -21.22
CA PRO A 116 6.86 4.21 -20.51
C PRO A 116 5.54 3.83 -21.18
N GLN A 117 5.53 3.78 -22.52
CA GLN A 117 4.31 3.47 -23.27
C GLN A 117 3.92 1.98 -23.10
N ASP A 118 4.89 1.07 -23.12
CA ASP A 118 4.63 -0.35 -22.88
C ASP A 118 4.09 -0.56 -21.46
N LYS A 119 4.66 0.15 -20.49
CA LYS A 119 4.18 0.09 -19.10
C LYS A 119 2.79 0.69 -18.92
N LEU A 120 2.46 1.74 -19.66
CA LEU A 120 1.10 2.30 -19.68
C LEU A 120 0.09 1.29 -20.24
N GLU A 121 0.41 0.56 -21.30
CA GLU A 121 -0.47 -0.47 -21.85
C GLU A 121 -0.65 -1.67 -20.90
N GLU A 122 0.40 -2.06 -20.15
CA GLU A 122 0.27 -3.05 -19.06
C GLU A 122 -0.73 -2.57 -17.99
N ILE A 123 -0.63 -1.30 -17.57
CA ILE A 123 -1.55 -0.70 -16.61
C ILE A 123 -2.98 -0.66 -17.15
N TYR A 124 -3.18 -0.34 -18.41
CA TYR A 124 -4.49 -0.37 -19.06
C TYR A 124 -5.07 -1.79 -19.17
N THR A 125 -4.21 -2.80 -19.27
CA THR A 125 -4.64 -4.20 -19.20
C THR A 125 -5.14 -4.57 -17.80
N LEU A 126 -4.46 -4.07 -16.74
CA LEU A 126 -4.88 -4.27 -15.35
C LEU A 126 -6.16 -3.50 -15.00
N PHE A 127 -6.32 -2.30 -15.57
CA PHE A 127 -7.44 -1.39 -15.28
C PHE A 127 -8.10 -0.88 -16.57
N PRO A 128 -8.90 -1.72 -17.28
CA PRO A 128 -9.46 -1.38 -18.59
C PRO A 128 -10.29 -0.08 -18.61
N ILE A 129 -11.01 0.21 -17.54
CA ILE A 129 -11.80 1.44 -17.38
C ILE A 129 -10.94 2.70 -17.47
N LEU A 130 -9.65 2.64 -17.07
CA LEU A 130 -8.75 3.77 -17.18
C LEU A 130 -8.34 4.02 -18.63
N LYS A 131 -8.24 2.96 -19.45
CA LYS A 131 -8.01 3.10 -20.89
C LYS A 131 -9.20 3.76 -21.60
N GLU A 132 -10.42 3.32 -21.29
CA GLU A 132 -11.64 3.91 -21.83
C GLU A 132 -11.74 5.40 -21.51
N LYS A 133 -11.35 5.77 -20.29
CA LYS A 133 -11.43 7.14 -19.77
C LYS A 133 -10.13 7.93 -19.83
N ARG A 134 -9.13 7.48 -20.62
CA ARG A 134 -7.77 8.06 -20.60
C ARG A 134 -7.69 9.57 -20.80
N PHE A 135 -8.65 10.15 -21.55
CA PHE A 135 -8.72 11.59 -21.81
C PHE A 135 -9.68 12.33 -20.87
N ALA A 136 -10.39 11.64 -20.01
CA ALA A 136 -11.27 12.26 -19.03
C ALA A 136 -10.44 12.82 -17.85
N ASN A 137 -10.87 13.94 -17.27
CA ASN A 137 -10.24 14.51 -16.09
C ASN A 137 -10.47 13.62 -14.86
N GLY A 138 -9.50 13.58 -13.95
CA GLY A 138 -9.58 12.84 -12.69
C GLY A 138 -10.82 13.19 -11.87
N SER A 139 -11.24 14.47 -11.90
CA SER A 139 -12.46 14.94 -11.21
C SER A 139 -13.76 14.31 -11.70
N SER A 140 -13.82 13.80 -12.94
CA SER A 140 -15.01 13.17 -13.53
C SER A 140 -15.14 11.68 -13.20
N LEU A 141 -14.15 11.10 -12.55
CA LEU A 141 -14.14 9.69 -12.18
C LEU A 141 -14.97 9.43 -10.91
N SER A 142 -15.64 8.26 -10.87
CA SER A 142 -16.23 7.77 -9.62
C SER A 142 -15.13 7.45 -8.58
N GLY A 143 -15.50 7.38 -7.30
CA GLY A 143 -14.53 7.06 -6.22
C GLY A 143 -13.74 5.77 -6.47
N GLY A 144 -14.38 4.70 -6.96
CA GLY A 144 -13.71 3.46 -7.30
C GLY A 144 -12.77 3.57 -8.52
N GLN A 145 -13.11 4.40 -9.52
CA GLN A 145 -12.23 4.68 -10.66
C GLN A 145 -11.05 5.54 -10.25
N GLN A 146 -11.24 6.50 -9.34
CA GLN A 146 -10.15 7.28 -8.75
C GLN A 146 -9.18 6.41 -7.96
N GLN A 147 -9.69 5.40 -7.24
CA GLN A 147 -8.85 4.45 -6.52
C GLN A 147 -7.99 3.60 -7.48
N GLN A 148 -8.62 3.10 -8.56
CA GLN A 148 -7.88 2.40 -9.61
C GLN A 148 -6.80 3.30 -10.23
N LEU A 149 -7.11 4.57 -10.46
CA LEU A 149 -6.15 5.56 -10.97
C LEU A 149 -4.99 5.79 -9.99
N ALA A 150 -5.26 5.90 -8.69
CA ALA A 150 -4.21 6.07 -7.68
C ALA A 150 -3.26 4.85 -7.62
N ILE A 151 -3.82 3.63 -7.70
CA ILE A 151 -3.04 2.38 -7.77
C ILE A 151 -2.24 2.33 -9.07
N ALA A 152 -2.86 2.62 -10.21
CA ALA A 152 -2.20 2.67 -11.52
C ALA A 152 -0.99 3.62 -11.53
N ARG A 153 -1.16 4.83 -10.96
CA ARG A 153 -0.09 5.82 -10.81
C ARG A 153 1.07 5.31 -9.94
N ALA A 154 0.78 4.54 -8.89
CA ALA A 154 1.81 3.94 -8.06
C ALA A 154 2.57 2.81 -8.78
N LEU A 155 1.90 2.08 -9.67
CA LEU A 155 2.45 0.94 -10.41
C LEU A 155 3.32 1.34 -11.62
N ILE A 156 3.21 2.57 -12.13
CA ILE A 156 3.89 2.99 -13.38
C ILE A 156 5.42 2.84 -13.32
N PHE A 157 6.02 2.95 -12.14
CA PHE A 157 7.46 2.77 -11.95
C PHE A 157 7.88 1.32 -11.70
N ASP A 158 6.96 0.39 -11.82
CA ASP A 158 7.21 -1.02 -11.57
C ASP A 158 7.79 -1.30 -10.17
N PRO A 159 7.25 -0.74 -9.09
CA PRO A 159 7.79 -0.91 -7.74
C PRO A 159 7.80 -2.39 -7.34
N GLU A 160 8.76 -2.77 -6.49
CA GLU A 160 8.82 -4.13 -5.93
C GLU A 160 7.88 -4.29 -4.73
N MET A 161 7.63 -3.19 -4.01
CA MET A 161 6.69 -3.14 -2.88
C MET A 161 5.75 -1.96 -3.03
N ILE A 162 4.47 -2.16 -2.75
CA ILE A 162 3.45 -1.12 -2.77
C ILE A 162 2.71 -1.09 -1.43
N ILE A 163 2.62 0.10 -0.85
CA ILE A 163 1.84 0.37 0.35
C ILE A 163 0.51 1.00 -0.08
N LEU A 164 -0.61 0.44 0.39
CA LEU A 164 -1.95 0.95 0.16
C LEU A 164 -2.58 1.30 1.52
N ASP A 165 -2.95 2.56 1.70
CA ASP A 165 -3.57 3.05 2.94
C ASP A 165 -5.07 3.24 2.73
N GLU A 166 -5.87 2.34 3.32
CA GLU A 166 -7.34 2.25 3.24
C GLU A 166 -7.90 2.25 1.80
N PRO A 167 -7.43 1.30 0.94
CA PRO A 167 -7.81 1.29 -0.47
C PRO A 167 -9.29 1.00 -0.73
N ALA A 168 -10.05 0.48 0.23
CA ALA A 168 -11.49 0.18 0.10
C ALA A 168 -12.40 1.30 0.63
N GLU A 169 -11.85 2.39 1.18
CA GLU A 169 -12.65 3.45 1.80
C GLU A 169 -13.57 4.15 0.80
N GLY A 170 -14.88 4.16 1.09
CA GLY A 170 -15.89 4.85 0.27
C GLY A 170 -16.04 4.28 -1.14
N ILE A 171 -15.80 2.98 -1.32
CA ILE A 171 -15.86 2.30 -2.62
C ILE A 171 -16.92 1.20 -2.61
N GLN A 172 -17.56 0.99 -3.77
CA GLN A 172 -18.55 -0.08 -3.95
C GLN A 172 -17.91 -1.47 -3.81
N PRO A 173 -18.61 -2.46 -3.21
CA PRO A 173 -18.08 -3.80 -2.98
C PRO A 173 -17.50 -4.50 -4.22
N SER A 174 -18.12 -4.32 -5.38
CA SER A 174 -17.67 -4.91 -6.65
C SER A 174 -16.27 -4.39 -7.05
N ILE A 175 -16.00 -3.10 -6.83
CA ILE A 175 -14.71 -2.50 -7.14
C ILE A 175 -13.67 -2.89 -6.08
N VAL A 176 -14.08 -3.00 -4.80
CA VAL A 176 -13.20 -3.53 -3.74
C VAL A 176 -12.73 -4.94 -4.10
N SER A 177 -13.67 -5.81 -4.51
CA SER A 177 -13.33 -7.17 -4.94
C SER A 177 -12.43 -7.19 -6.17
N PHE A 178 -12.67 -6.32 -7.15
CA PHE A 178 -11.79 -6.18 -8.32
C PHE A 178 -10.37 -5.77 -7.92
N ILE A 179 -10.22 -4.77 -7.05
CA ILE A 179 -8.90 -4.35 -6.52
C ILE A 179 -8.22 -5.52 -5.80
N GLY A 180 -8.93 -6.22 -4.91
CA GLY A 180 -8.40 -7.38 -4.19
C GLY A 180 -7.85 -8.45 -5.13
N ASN A 181 -8.61 -8.81 -6.18
CA ASN A 181 -8.15 -9.77 -7.19
C ASN A 181 -6.91 -9.27 -7.94
N THR A 182 -6.87 -7.99 -8.31
CA THR A 182 -5.71 -7.38 -8.99
C THR A 182 -4.46 -7.46 -8.11
N LEU A 183 -4.56 -7.17 -6.81
CA LEU A 183 -3.42 -7.28 -5.89
C LEU A 183 -2.94 -8.72 -5.74
N LEU A 184 -3.87 -9.69 -5.65
CA LEU A 184 -3.56 -11.12 -5.59
C LEU A 184 -2.83 -11.58 -6.86
N ASP A 185 -3.30 -11.18 -8.03
CA ASP A 185 -2.68 -11.55 -9.30
C ASP A 185 -1.28 -10.94 -9.45
N LEU A 186 -1.10 -9.68 -9.08
CA LEU A 186 0.22 -9.03 -9.10
C LEU A 186 1.19 -9.67 -8.09
N SER A 187 0.71 -10.07 -6.91
CA SER A 187 1.53 -10.77 -5.91
C SER A 187 1.98 -12.13 -6.42
N LYS A 188 1.07 -12.94 -6.98
CA LYS A 188 1.35 -14.30 -7.44
C LYS A 188 2.18 -14.32 -8.72
N ASN A 189 1.79 -13.55 -9.73
CA ASN A 189 2.34 -13.64 -11.08
C ASN A 189 3.56 -12.75 -11.28
N SER A 190 3.59 -11.56 -10.65
CA SER A 190 4.67 -10.58 -10.79
C SER A 190 5.53 -10.46 -9.53
N LYS A 191 5.27 -11.28 -8.50
CA LYS A 191 5.97 -11.26 -7.19
C LYS A 191 6.04 -9.87 -6.56
N LYS A 192 5.02 -9.04 -6.81
CA LYS A 192 4.88 -7.74 -6.15
C LYS A 192 4.52 -7.95 -4.68
N THR A 193 5.16 -7.20 -3.81
CA THR A 193 4.89 -7.20 -2.37
C THR A 193 3.89 -6.11 -2.05
N PHE A 194 2.93 -6.39 -1.18
CA PHE A 194 1.95 -5.39 -0.76
C PHE A 194 1.88 -5.28 0.76
N ILE A 195 1.79 -4.05 1.25
CA ILE A 195 1.29 -3.74 2.59
C ILE A 195 -0.05 -3.05 2.41
N VAL A 196 -1.12 -3.66 2.93
CA VAL A 196 -2.48 -3.15 2.79
C VAL A 196 -3.00 -2.79 4.18
N VAL A 197 -3.07 -1.49 4.46
CA VAL A 197 -3.73 -0.99 5.67
C VAL A 197 -5.22 -0.95 5.42
N GLU A 198 -6.00 -1.70 6.20
CA GLU A 198 -7.43 -1.86 5.95
C GLU A 198 -8.24 -2.20 7.20
N GLN A 199 -9.51 -1.76 7.19
CA GLN A 199 -10.53 -2.15 8.16
C GLN A 199 -11.68 -2.92 7.50
N ASN A 200 -11.74 -2.93 6.18
CA ASN A 200 -12.73 -3.69 5.43
C ASN A 200 -12.46 -5.19 5.53
N ILE A 201 -13.22 -5.85 6.39
CA ILE A 201 -13.06 -7.29 6.67
C ILE A 201 -13.19 -8.15 5.41
N SER A 202 -14.07 -7.74 4.46
CA SER A 202 -14.24 -8.48 3.21
C SER A 202 -12.97 -8.46 2.37
N LEU A 203 -12.29 -7.31 2.25
CA LEU A 203 -11.03 -7.21 1.54
C LEU A 203 -9.91 -7.96 2.26
N ILE A 204 -9.79 -7.82 3.59
CA ILE A 204 -8.78 -8.53 4.39
C ILE A 204 -8.93 -10.05 4.20
N SER A 205 -10.16 -10.58 4.30
CA SER A 205 -10.44 -12.00 4.09
C SER A 205 -10.15 -12.46 2.64
N GLN A 206 -10.53 -11.64 1.64
CA GLN A 206 -10.29 -11.92 0.23
C GLN A 206 -8.79 -12.01 -0.09
N LEU A 207 -7.98 -11.12 0.46
CA LEU A 207 -6.53 -11.13 0.25
C LEU A 207 -5.88 -12.41 0.79
N ASN A 208 -6.53 -13.11 1.72
CA ASN A 208 -6.05 -14.35 2.32
C ASN A 208 -4.56 -14.26 2.70
N ALA A 209 -4.20 -13.16 3.34
CA ALA A 209 -2.85 -12.76 3.68
C ALA A 209 -2.64 -12.76 5.20
N ASP A 210 -1.40 -12.88 5.65
CA ASP A 210 -1.07 -12.66 7.06
C ASP A 210 -1.50 -11.24 7.47
N CYS A 211 -1.94 -11.08 8.71
CA CYS A 211 -2.46 -9.81 9.21
C CYS A 211 -1.82 -9.44 10.55
N ILE A 212 -1.51 -8.16 10.72
CA ILE A 212 -1.11 -7.62 12.00
C ILE A 212 -2.14 -6.62 12.50
N LEU A 213 -2.45 -6.68 13.79
CA LEU A 213 -3.34 -5.74 14.48
C LEU A 213 -2.49 -4.69 15.19
N VAL A 214 -2.78 -3.42 14.91
CA VAL A 214 -2.13 -2.27 15.54
C VAL A 214 -3.15 -1.55 16.43
N GLU A 215 -2.82 -1.42 17.72
CA GLU A 215 -3.63 -0.72 18.72
C GLU A 215 -2.75 0.23 19.52
N LYS A 216 -3.15 1.48 19.64
CA LYS A 216 -2.41 2.54 20.36
C LYS A 216 -0.93 2.62 19.96
N GLY A 217 -0.66 2.44 18.66
CA GLY A 217 0.68 2.52 18.10
C GLY A 217 1.59 1.31 18.33
N ILE A 218 1.09 0.23 18.93
CA ILE A 218 1.84 -1.01 19.13
C ILE A 218 1.23 -2.17 18.33
N LEU A 219 2.03 -3.17 18.01
CA LEU A 219 1.56 -4.40 17.39
C LEU A 219 1.04 -5.34 18.51
N THR A 220 -0.28 -5.62 18.51
CA THR A 220 -0.91 -6.44 19.56
C THR A 220 -1.14 -7.89 19.15
N LYS A 221 -1.39 -8.14 17.85
CA LYS A 221 -1.61 -9.51 17.34
C LYS A 221 -0.92 -9.70 15.99
N LYS A 222 -0.47 -10.93 15.74
CA LYS A 222 -0.05 -11.43 14.42
C LYS A 222 -0.90 -12.65 14.09
N LEU A 223 -1.68 -12.57 13.03
CA LEU A 223 -2.60 -13.61 12.59
C LEU A 223 -2.12 -14.18 11.25
N LYS A 224 -2.16 -15.49 11.13
CA LYS A 224 -1.86 -16.16 9.86
C LYS A 224 -3.08 -16.11 8.94
N SER A 225 -2.83 -16.14 7.64
CA SER A 225 -3.89 -16.18 6.63
C SER A 225 -4.92 -17.29 6.88
N SER A 226 -4.47 -18.45 7.36
CA SER A 226 -5.36 -19.58 7.71
C SER A 226 -6.34 -19.28 8.84
N GLU A 227 -6.05 -18.33 9.71
CA GLU A 227 -6.90 -17.95 10.85
C GLU A 227 -7.99 -16.94 10.44
N ILE A 228 -7.79 -16.20 9.33
CA ILE A 228 -8.68 -15.11 8.87
C ILE A 228 -9.17 -15.31 7.43
N ASN A 229 -9.16 -16.55 6.94
CA ASN A 229 -9.51 -16.90 5.56
C ASN A 229 -11.02 -16.85 5.25
N THR A 230 -11.86 -16.55 6.21
CA THR A 230 -13.28 -16.26 6.02
C THR A 230 -13.66 -14.96 6.70
N VAL A 231 -14.71 -14.30 6.19
CA VAL A 231 -15.22 -13.03 6.76
C VAL A 231 -15.63 -13.20 8.22
N GLU A 232 -16.22 -14.35 8.58
CA GLU A 232 -16.63 -14.64 9.96
C GLU A 232 -15.43 -14.72 10.88
N LYS A 233 -14.43 -15.56 10.57
CA LYS A 233 -13.21 -15.68 11.37
C LYS A 233 -12.45 -14.35 11.46
N ALA A 234 -12.34 -13.62 10.35
CA ALA A 234 -11.69 -12.33 10.35
C ALA A 234 -12.44 -11.33 11.25
N ARG A 235 -13.78 -11.33 11.23
CA ARG A 235 -14.60 -10.49 12.11
C ARG A 235 -14.38 -10.81 13.59
N ASP A 236 -14.40 -12.10 13.95
CA ASP A 236 -14.24 -12.52 15.34
C ASP A 236 -12.87 -12.19 15.92
N LEU A 237 -11.81 -12.42 15.13
CA LEU A 237 -10.42 -12.23 15.58
C LEU A 237 -9.95 -10.77 15.48
N LEU A 238 -10.49 -10.03 14.52
CA LEU A 238 -10.19 -8.62 14.28
C LEU A 238 -11.27 -7.70 14.85
N SER A 239 -12.24 -8.23 15.67
CA SER A 239 -13.29 -7.41 16.26
C SER A 239 -12.65 -6.19 16.89
N LEU A 240 -12.65 -5.14 16.11
CA LEU A 240 -12.27 -3.80 16.49
C LEU A 240 -13.38 -3.40 17.47
N HIS A 241 -13.08 -3.41 18.75
CA HIS A 241 -14.02 -2.94 19.76
C HIS A 241 -14.44 -1.53 19.37
N ASN A 242 -15.70 -1.39 18.93
CA ASN A 242 -16.36 -0.11 18.73
C ASN A 242 -16.42 0.67 20.05
#